data_a8fe7c8d87833f70d9295b7b62bec7bf
#
_entry.id   a8fe7c8d87833f70d9295b7b62bec7bf
#
_cell.length_a   1.000
_cell.length_b   1.000
_cell.length_c   1.000
_cell.angle_alpha   90.00
_cell.angle_beta   90.00
_cell.angle_gamma   90.00
#
_symmetry.space_group_name_H-M   'P 1'
#
loop_
_entity.id
_entity.type
_entity.pdbx_description
1 polymer ?
#
loop_
_entity_poly.entity_id
_entity_poly.type
_entity_poly.pdbx_seq_one_letter_code
_entity_poly.pdbx_strand_id
1 'polypeptide(L)'
;LSNYCLKNKVRYLITAHHGDDQIENFFIRLLRGSGLTGLSSMSVKAKYNNNLKIIRPFLSLEKKDLKYVTLNYFKTYIKDPSNKNEKFLRVRIRKYRKNMEKEGLDTRKIIKTVDNLVSANQAINFYKNKALYKHASFVSKNKCLINKKIFSDEAGEIIFKSFSDILSLVSGTYYPPRSKKVINLINRVKKSKFTKSTLGGCIVEKKNNFILISKESKIKKMSYQPQK
;
A
#
# COMPACT_ATOMS: atom_id res chain seq x y z
N LEU A 1 -0.85 -18.44 -4.60
CA LEU A 1 -0.76 -18.06 -6.02
C LEU A 1 0.55 -17.31 -6.34
N SER A 2 0.89 -16.21 -5.65
CA SER A 2 2.10 -15.42 -5.96
C SER A 2 3.39 -16.23 -5.91
N ASN A 3 3.56 -17.09 -4.90
CA ASN A 3 4.73 -17.98 -4.80
C ASN A 3 4.78 -19.00 -5.95
N TYR A 4 3.63 -19.52 -6.35
CA TYR A 4 3.53 -20.40 -7.51
C TYR A 4 3.94 -19.68 -8.80
N CYS A 5 3.42 -18.46 -9.02
CA CYS A 5 3.80 -17.65 -10.17
C CYS A 5 5.30 -17.39 -10.23
N LEU A 6 5.92 -17.04 -9.10
CA LEU A 6 7.35 -16.78 -9.02
C LEU A 6 8.19 -18.02 -9.30
N LYS A 7 7.81 -19.17 -8.73
CA LYS A 7 8.48 -20.46 -8.96
C LYS A 7 8.43 -20.87 -10.42
N ASN A 8 7.31 -20.61 -11.11
CA ASN A 8 7.11 -20.96 -12.52
C ASN A 8 7.43 -19.82 -13.49
N LYS A 9 8.15 -18.76 -13.05
CA LYS A 9 8.56 -17.61 -13.87
C LYS A 9 7.41 -16.87 -14.57
N VAL A 10 6.18 -16.96 -14.00
CA VAL A 10 5.00 -16.26 -14.51
C VAL A 10 5.13 -14.78 -14.16
N ARG A 11 5.08 -13.90 -15.17
CA ARG A 11 5.26 -12.45 -15.01
C ARG A 11 3.97 -11.69 -14.71
N TYR A 12 2.82 -12.25 -15.06
CA TYR A 12 1.52 -11.62 -14.96
C TYR A 12 0.52 -12.55 -14.29
N LEU A 13 -0.12 -12.09 -13.21
CA LEU A 13 -1.24 -12.75 -12.56
C LEU A 13 -2.50 -11.93 -12.88
N ILE A 14 -3.41 -12.52 -13.66
CA ILE A 14 -4.70 -11.90 -13.99
C ILE A 14 -5.71 -12.34 -12.94
N THR A 15 -6.49 -11.38 -12.41
CA THR A 15 -7.55 -11.66 -11.43
C THR A 15 -8.87 -11.05 -11.89
N ALA A 16 -9.98 -11.73 -11.60
CA ALA A 16 -11.33 -11.35 -12.01
C ALA A 16 -12.00 -10.32 -11.08
N HIS A 17 -11.24 -9.44 -10.41
CA HIS A 17 -11.81 -8.37 -9.63
C HIS A 17 -12.57 -7.38 -10.53
N HIS A 18 -13.76 -6.97 -10.09
CA HIS A 18 -14.66 -6.08 -10.83
C HIS A 18 -15.03 -4.83 -10.00
N GLY A 19 -15.86 -3.94 -10.53
CA GLY A 19 -16.23 -2.68 -9.90
C GLY A 19 -16.86 -2.83 -8.51
N ASP A 20 -17.71 -3.85 -8.33
CA ASP A 20 -18.28 -4.11 -6.99
C ASP A 20 -17.22 -4.51 -5.96
N ASP A 21 -16.17 -5.25 -6.36
CA ASP A 21 -15.04 -5.55 -5.46
C ASP A 21 -14.25 -4.29 -5.12
N GLN A 22 -14.17 -3.33 -6.04
CA GLN A 22 -13.56 -2.02 -5.80
C GLN A 22 -14.29 -1.27 -4.69
N ILE A 23 -15.62 -1.24 -4.76
CA ILE A 23 -16.48 -0.60 -3.77
C ILE A 23 -16.37 -1.29 -2.41
N GLU A 24 -16.47 -2.63 -2.39
CA GLU A 24 -16.30 -3.40 -1.15
C GLU A 24 -14.95 -3.11 -0.50
N ASN A 25 -13.88 -3.08 -1.29
CA ASN A 25 -12.54 -2.79 -0.80
C ASN A 25 -12.40 -1.35 -0.29
N PHE A 26 -13.05 -0.38 -0.94
CA PHE A 26 -13.11 1.01 -0.47
C PHE A 26 -13.73 1.07 0.94
N PHE A 27 -14.91 0.47 1.16
CA PHE A 27 -15.56 0.47 2.48
C PHE A 27 -14.75 -0.28 3.54
N ILE A 28 -14.15 -1.45 3.19
CA ILE A 28 -13.27 -2.17 4.12
C ILE A 28 -12.12 -1.28 4.60
N ARG A 29 -11.53 -0.52 3.70
CA ARG A 29 -10.40 0.36 4.01
C ARG A 29 -10.83 1.61 4.77
N LEU A 30 -12.02 2.15 4.45
CA LEU A 30 -12.62 3.25 5.19
C LEU A 30 -12.88 2.86 6.65
N LEU A 31 -13.50 1.71 6.90
CA LEU A 31 -13.73 1.17 8.24
C LEU A 31 -12.44 0.91 9.05
N ARG A 32 -11.32 0.70 8.36
CA ARG A 32 -9.99 0.54 8.99
C ARG A 32 -9.25 1.85 9.21
N GLY A 33 -9.85 2.99 8.88
CA GLY A 33 -9.18 4.30 8.96
C GLY A 33 -8.01 4.44 8.01
N SER A 34 -8.09 3.84 6.81
CA SER A 34 -7.00 3.93 5.83
C SER A 34 -6.88 5.37 5.30
N GLY A 35 -5.65 5.85 5.13
CA GLY A 35 -5.36 7.11 4.46
C GLY A 35 -5.53 7.04 2.93
N LEU A 36 -5.21 8.13 2.24
CA LEU A 36 -5.44 8.35 0.82
C LEU A 36 -4.99 7.17 -0.07
N THR A 37 -3.76 6.68 0.10
CA THR A 37 -3.23 5.54 -0.68
C THR A 37 -4.06 4.26 -0.47
N GLY A 38 -4.58 4.05 0.73
CA GLY A 38 -5.46 2.94 1.02
C GLY A 38 -6.83 3.11 0.34
N LEU A 39 -7.44 4.27 0.47
CA LEU A 39 -8.77 4.57 -0.07
C LEU A 39 -8.78 4.64 -1.60
N SER A 40 -7.66 4.94 -2.26
CA SER A 40 -7.51 4.84 -3.71
C SER A 40 -7.73 3.42 -4.25
N SER A 41 -7.96 2.46 -3.35
CA SER A 41 -8.43 1.10 -3.61
C SER A 41 -7.50 0.25 -4.51
N MET A 42 -8.03 -0.51 -5.47
CA MET A 42 -7.25 -1.39 -6.33
C MET A 42 -6.96 -0.71 -7.67
N SER A 43 -5.74 -0.81 -8.16
CA SER A 43 -5.39 -0.39 -9.51
C SER A 43 -5.54 -1.52 -10.53
N VAL A 44 -5.81 -1.16 -11.80
CA VAL A 44 -5.87 -2.11 -12.92
C VAL A 44 -4.55 -2.88 -13.02
N LYS A 45 -3.43 -2.20 -12.87
CA LYS A 45 -2.10 -2.81 -12.86
C LYS A 45 -1.43 -2.52 -11.53
N ALA A 46 -1.02 -3.56 -10.80
CA ALA A 46 -0.28 -3.46 -9.55
C ALA A 46 1.03 -4.27 -9.65
N LYS A 47 2.13 -3.67 -9.22
CA LYS A 47 3.41 -4.36 -9.09
C LYS A 47 3.41 -5.14 -7.77
N TYR A 48 3.48 -6.46 -7.82
CA TYR A 48 3.63 -7.29 -6.62
C TYR A 48 5.09 -7.30 -6.16
N ASN A 49 6.01 -7.50 -7.12
CA ASN A 49 7.46 -7.35 -6.94
C ASN A 49 8.11 -7.06 -8.31
N ASN A 50 9.44 -7.14 -8.42
CA ASN A 50 10.12 -6.86 -9.69
C ASN A 50 9.76 -7.85 -10.81
N ASN A 51 9.35 -9.07 -10.46
CA ASN A 51 9.13 -10.17 -11.41
C ASN A 51 7.66 -10.52 -11.63
N LEU A 52 6.74 -10.00 -10.81
CA LEU A 52 5.31 -10.32 -10.89
C LEU A 52 4.46 -9.06 -10.84
N LYS A 53 3.58 -8.91 -11.83
CA LYS A 53 2.53 -7.88 -11.89
C LYS A 53 1.16 -8.51 -11.77
N ILE A 54 0.25 -7.87 -11.06
CA ILE A 54 -1.17 -8.27 -10.97
C ILE A 54 -1.96 -7.37 -11.91
N ILE A 55 -2.80 -7.98 -12.75
CA ILE A 55 -3.68 -7.28 -13.69
C ILE A 55 -5.14 -7.58 -13.33
N ARG A 56 -5.98 -6.54 -13.32
CA ARG A 56 -7.41 -6.61 -13.01
C ARG A 56 -8.20 -5.96 -14.14
N PRO A 57 -8.45 -6.68 -15.25
CA PRO A 57 -9.04 -6.08 -16.45
C PRO A 57 -10.50 -5.67 -16.27
N PHE A 58 -11.22 -6.22 -15.29
CA PHE A 58 -12.65 -6.02 -15.11
C PHE A 58 -13.02 -4.98 -14.05
N LEU A 59 -12.06 -4.18 -13.54
CA LEU A 59 -12.34 -3.19 -12.48
C LEU A 59 -13.33 -2.11 -12.88
N SER A 60 -13.50 -1.83 -14.17
CA SER A 60 -14.49 -0.88 -14.71
C SER A 60 -15.86 -1.50 -14.98
N LEU A 61 -15.99 -2.83 -14.92
CA LEU A 61 -17.23 -3.54 -15.19
C LEU A 61 -18.02 -3.81 -13.91
N GLU A 62 -19.34 -3.75 -13.99
CA GLU A 62 -20.21 -4.16 -12.89
C GLU A 62 -20.37 -5.69 -12.89
N LYS A 63 -20.60 -6.26 -11.71
CA LYS A 63 -20.84 -7.71 -11.56
C LYS A 63 -22.02 -8.19 -12.40
N LYS A 64 -23.05 -7.36 -12.58
CA LYS A 64 -24.23 -7.70 -13.40
C LYS A 64 -23.85 -7.96 -14.85
N ASP A 65 -22.90 -7.19 -15.41
CA ASP A 65 -22.47 -7.33 -16.81
C ASP A 65 -21.71 -8.63 -17.02
N LEU A 66 -20.80 -8.95 -16.09
CA LEU A 66 -20.06 -10.21 -16.10
C LEU A 66 -21.01 -11.43 -15.95
N LYS A 67 -22.04 -11.29 -15.09
CA LYS A 67 -23.07 -12.32 -14.93
C LYS A 67 -23.88 -12.50 -16.19
N TYR A 68 -24.25 -11.41 -16.86
CA TYR A 68 -24.99 -11.45 -18.14
C TYR A 68 -24.20 -12.24 -19.19
N VAL A 69 -22.94 -11.90 -19.41
CA VAL A 69 -22.04 -12.62 -20.33
C VAL A 69 -21.95 -14.10 -19.94
N THR A 70 -21.72 -14.40 -18.66
CA THR A 70 -21.59 -15.79 -18.20
C THR A 70 -22.85 -16.62 -18.50
N LEU A 71 -24.04 -16.08 -18.23
CA LEU A 71 -25.30 -16.79 -18.46
C LEU A 71 -25.60 -16.98 -19.95
N ASN A 72 -25.29 -15.97 -20.79
CA ASN A 72 -25.57 -16.09 -22.23
C ASN A 72 -24.64 -17.08 -22.93
N TYR A 73 -23.35 -17.11 -22.56
CA TYR A 73 -22.35 -17.98 -23.22
C TYR A 73 -22.21 -19.35 -22.55
N PHE A 74 -22.15 -19.41 -21.22
CA PHE A 74 -21.90 -20.64 -20.47
C PHE A 74 -23.14 -21.25 -19.83
N LYS A 75 -24.30 -20.58 -19.92
CA LYS A 75 -25.62 -21.01 -19.40
C LYS A 75 -25.68 -21.18 -17.89
N THR A 76 -24.59 -21.40 -17.19
CA THR A 76 -24.55 -21.65 -15.74
C THR A 76 -23.29 -21.10 -15.08
N TYR A 77 -23.30 -20.97 -13.76
CA TYR A 77 -22.12 -20.69 -12.93
C TYR A 77 -22.30 -21.29 -11.53
N ILE A 78 -21.20 -21.64 -10.90
CA ILE A 78 -21.18 -22.20 -9.55
C ILE A 78 -21.40 -21.09 -8.52
N LYS A 79 -22.35 -21.30 -7.61
CA LYS A 79 -22.59 -20.42 -6.47
C LYS A 79 -21.80 -20.90 -5.26
N ASP A 80 -20.78 -20.15 -4.85
CA ASP A 80 -20.03 -20.44 -3.63
C ASP A 80 -20.88 -20.11 -2.40
N PRO A 81 -21.18 -21.09 -1.51
CA PRO A 81 -21.97 -20.86 -0.27
C PRO A 81 -21.36 -19.82 0.66
N SER A 82 -20.04 -19.67 0.65
CA SER A 82 -19.33 -18.68 1.49
C SER A 82 -19.75 -17.23 1.20
N ASN A 83 -20.29 -16.95 0.01
CA ASN A 83 -20.82 -15.64 -0.37
C ASN A 83 -22.03 -15.17 0.45
N LYS A 84 -22.66 -16.07 1.23
CA LYS A 84 -23.78 -15.74 2.13
C LYS A 84 -23.35 -15.68 3.60
N ASN A 85 -22.12 -16.06 3.93
CA ASN A 85 -21.66 -16.15 5.30
C ASN A 85 -21.32 -14.77 5.87
N GLU A 86 -22.16 -14.24 6.76
CA GLU A 86 -22.00 -12.93 7.41
C GLU A 86 -20.81 -12.83 8.37
N LYS A 87 -20.11 -13.94 8.67
CA LYS A 87 -18.82 -13.86 9.38
C LYS A 87 -17.78 -13.08 8.57
N PHE A 88 -17.88 -13.09 7.25
CA PHE A 88 -16.99 -12.34 6.38
C PHE A 88 -17.42 -10.86 6.27
N LEU A 89 -16.50 -9.95 6.55
CA LEU A 89 -16.74 -8.50 6.49
C LEU A 89 -17.28 -8.05 5.11
N ARG A 90 -16.79 -8.65 4.01
CA ARG A 90 -17.28 -8.35 2.66
C ARG A 90 -18.77 -8.60 2.49
N VAL A 91 -19.29 -9.71 3.07
CA VAL A 91 -20.70 -10.04 3.02
C VAL A 91 -21.55 -9.01 3.77
N ARG A 92 -21.08 -8.58 4.96
CA ARG A 92 -21.75 -7.51 5.72
C ARG A 92 -21.75 -6.19 4.97
N ILE A 93 -20.64 -5.82 4.32
CA ILE A 93 -20.55 -4.60 3.52
C ILE A 93 -21.56 -4.62 2.36
N ARG A 94 -21.72 -5.74 1.67
CA ARG A 94 -22.76 -5.89 0.61
C ARG A 94 -24.16 -5.63 1.15
N LYS A 95 -24.45 -6.07 2.37
CA LYS A 95 -25.75 -5.83 3.02
C LYS A 95 -25.93 -4.35 3.37
N TYR A 96 -24.91 -3.72 3.99
CA TYR A 96 -24.94 -2.28 4.28
C TYR A 96 -25.04 -1.42 3.01
N ARG A 97 -24.34 -1.79 1.95
CA ARG A 97 -24.39 -1.10 0.66
C ARG A 97 -25.80 -1.03 0.11
N LYS A 98 -26.60 -2.11 0.18
CA LYS A 98 -27.99 -2.11 -0.27
C LYS A 98 -28.85 -1.08 0.48
N ASN A 99 -28.60 -0.86 1.76
CA ASN A 99 -29.31 0.15 2.52
C ASN A 99 -28.88 1.56 2.10
N MET A 100 -27.58 1.79 1.89
CA MET A 100 -27.07 3.07 1.40
C MET A 100 -27.54 3.39 -0.02
N GLU A 101 -27.77 2.38 -0.86
CA GLU A 101 -28.33 2.53 -2.21
C GLU A 101 -29.76 3.08 -2.16
N LYS A 102 -30.56 2.74 -1.14
CA LYS A 102 -31.89 3.31 -0.90
C LYS A 102 -31.81 4.80 -0.53
N GLU A 103 -30.75 5.22 0.14
CA GLU A 103 -30.45 6.61 0.50
C GLU A 103 -29.74 7.38 -0.63
N GLY A 104 -29.71 6.82 -1.84
CA GLY A 104 -29.16 7.48 -3.03
C GLY A 104 -27.66 7.30 -3.23
N LEU A 105 -27.01 6.35 -2.54
CA LEU A 105 -25.64 5.99 -2.81
C LEU A 105 -25.59 5.15 -4.10
N ASP A 106 -25.14 5.77 -5.20
CA ASP A 106 -24.93 5.08 -6.47
C ASP A 106 -23.50 4.54 -6.58
N THR A 107 -23.38 3.35 -7.18
CA THR A 107 -22.11 2.73 -7.57
C THR A 107 -21.20 3.72 -8.30
N ARG A 108 -21.74 4.49 -9.25
CA ARG A 108 -21.01 5.48 -10.05
C ARG A 108 -20.43 6.59 -9.19
N LYS A 109 -21.17 7.07 -8.18
CA LYS A 109 -20.68 8.10 -7.24
C LYS A 109 -19.48 7.62 -6.44
N ILE A 110 -19.52 6.35 -5.99
CA ILE A 110 -18.40 5.76 -5.23
C ILE A 110 -17.18 5.59 -6.14
N ILE A 111 -17.36 5.05 -7.35
CA ILE A 111 -16.26 4.89 -8.32
C ILE A 111 -15.65 6.26 -8.63
N LYS A 112 -16.46 7.28 -8.91
CA LYS A 112 -15.99 8.66 -9.13
C LYS A 112 -15.19 9.19 -7.93
N THR A 113 -15.64 8.92 -6.72
CA THR A 113 -14.89 9.30 -5.50
C THR A 113 -13.54 8.58 -5.43
N VAL A 114 -13.50 7.28 -5.72
CA VAL A 114 -12.25 6.50 -5.77
C VAL A 114 -11.31 7.06 -6.84
N ASP A 115 -11.81 7.39 -8.02
CA ASP A 115 -11.01 7.96 -9.11
C ASP A 115 -10.42 9.34 -8.74
N ASN A 116 -11.18 10.19 -8.06
CA ASN A 116 -10.68 11.45 -7.51
C ASN A 116 -9.57 11.22 -6.48
N LEU A 117 -9.71 10.21 -5.60
CA LEU A 117 -8.66 9.84 -4.64
C LEU A 117 -7.42 9.26 -5.33
N VAL A 118 -7.60 8.50 -6.41
CA VAL A 118 -6.49 7.99 -7.24
C VAL A 118 -5.72 9.17 -7.86
N SER A 119 -6.43 10.13 -8.45
CA SER A 119 -5.83 11.33 -9.04
C SER A 119 -5.06 12.15 -8.00
N ALA A 120 -5.66 12.42 -6.84
CA ALA A 120 -4.98 13.10 -5.74
C ALA A 120 -3.73 12.34 -5.28
N ASN A 121 -3.79 11.01 -5.17
CA ASN A 121 -2.65 10.19 -4.79
C ASN A 121 -1.53 10.20 -5.85
N GLN A 122 -1.88 10.30 -7.13
CA GLN A 122 -0.91 10.47 -8.22
C GLN A 122 -0.17 11.81 -8.10
N ALA A 123 -0.88 12.91 -7.82
CA ALA A 123 -0.28 14.22 -7.60
C ALA A 123 0.69 14.19 -6.41
N ILE A 124 0.27 13.62 -5.27
CA ILE A 124 1.15 13.46 -4.11
C ILE A 124 2.39 12.62 -4.43
N ASN A 125 2.25 11.53 -5.18
CA ASN A 125 3.38 10.71 -5.59
C ASN A 125 4.34 11.45 -6.53
N PHE A 126 3.82 12.31 -7.40
CA PHE A 126 4.64 13.18 -8.25
C PHE A 126 5.50 14.12 -7.39
N TYR A 127 4.90 14.86 -6.46
CA TYR A 127 5.62 15.78 -5.58
C TYR A 127 6.56 15.03 -4.63
N LYS A 128 6.17 13.87 -4.09
CA LYS A 128 7.06 13.02 -3.30
C LYS A 128 8.33 12.62 -4.10
N ASN A 129 8.17 12.21 -5.36
CA ASN A 129 9.32 11.85 -6.18
C ASN A 129 10.24 13.06 -6.44
N LYS A 130 9.66 14.24 -6.66
CA LYS A 130 10.40 15.50 -6.79
C LYS A 130 11.15 15.84 -5.50
N ALA A 131 10.51 15.70 -4.33
CA ALA A 131 11.14 15.89 -3.03
C ALA A 131 12.28 14.88 -2.78
N LEU A 132 12.08 13.61 -3.12
CA LEU A 132 13.12 12.58 -3.01
C LEU A 132 14.32 12.92 -3.91
N TYR A 133 14.09 13.36 -5.13
CA TYR A 133 15.18 13.79 -6.03
C TYR A 133 15.97 14.98 -5.48
N LYS A 134 15.27 15.95 -4.86
CA LYS A 134 15.89 17.17 -4.30
C LYS A 134 16.64 16.90 -2.98
N HIS A 135 16.10 16.05 -2.11
CA HIS A 135 16.52 15.95 -0.70
C HIS A 135 17.14 14.61 -0.32
N ALA A 136 17.01 13.55 -1.13
CA ALA A 136 17.51 12.22 -0.80
C ALA A 136 18.63 11.77 -1.73
N SER A 137 19.69 11.19 -1.17
CA SER A 137 20.81 10.63 -1.91
C SER A 137 21.07 9.21 -1.44
N PHE A 138 20.97 8.22 -2.35
CA PHE A 138 21.30 6.84 -2.05
C PHE A 138 22.81 6.60 -2.19
N VAL A 139 23.48 6.44 -1.07
CA VAL A 139 24.91 6.12 -1.02
C VAL A 139 25.15 4.66 -1.44
N SER A 140 24.20 3.78 -1.15
CA SER A 140 24.18 2.38 -1.58
C SER A 140 22.74 1.85 -1.53
N LYS A 141 22.53 0.60 -1.99
CA LYS A 141 21.22 -0.08 -1.89
C LYS A 141 20.67 -0.11 -0.45
N ASN A 142 21.55 -0.08 0.55
CA ASN A 142 21.21 -0.23 1.96
C ASN A 142 21.42 1.06 2.78
N LYS A 143 21.73 2.19 2.14
CA LYS A 143 22.02 3.47 2.82
C LYS A 143 21.50 4.65 2.03
N CYS A 144 20.74 5.54 2.68
CA CYS A 144 20.20 6.78 2.12
C CYS A 144 20.50 7.94 3.07
N LEU A 145 20.93 9.07 2.51
CA LEU A 145 21.06 10.36 3.20
C LEU A 145 19.87 11.25 2.82
N ILE A 146 19.24 11.87 3.79
CA ILE A 146 18.14 12.83 3.59
C ILE A 146 18.62 14.18 4.11
N ASN A 147 18.57 15.23 3.29
CA ASN A 147 18.84 16.59 3.71
C ASN A 147 17.69 17.08 4.64
N LYS A 148 18.03 17.69 5.78
CA LYS A 148 17.04 18.21 6.73
C LYS A 148 16.17 19.33 6.17
N LYS A 149 16.59 20.00 5.09
CA LYS A 149 15.75 20.98 4.38
C LYS A 149 14.42 20.39 3.90
N ILE A 150 14.28 19.07 3.78
CA ILE A 150 13.00 18.43 3.50
C ILE A 150 11.90 18.83 4.51
N PHE A 151 12.27 19.13 5.76
CA PHE A 151 11.30 19.51 6.79
C PHE A 151 10.80 20.95 6.68
N SER A 152 11.56 21.85 6.05
CA SER A 152 11.17 23.24 5.77
C SER A 152 10.55 23.41 4.41
N ASP A 153 11.02 22.63 3.42
CA ASP A 153 10.69 22.83 2.02
C ASP A 153 9.43 22.08 1.58
N GLU A 154 9.04 21.01 2.31
CA GLU A 154 8.03 20.09 1.85
C GLU A 154 6.84 19.97 2.81
N ALA A 155 5.65 19.72 2.25
CA ALA A 155 4.44 19.48 3.03
C ALA A 155 4.54 18.18 3.86
N GLY A 156 3.84 18.13 4.99
CA GLY A 156 3.92 17.02 5.94
C GLY A 156 3.62 15.65 5.34
N GLU A 157 2.65 15.55 4.42
CA GLU A 157 2.32 14.29 3.74
C GLU A 157 3.44 13.86 2.78
N ILE A 158 4.11 14.80 2.12
CA ILE A 158 5.26 14.52 1.24
C ILE A 158 6.42 13.97 2.07
N ILE A 159 6.72 14.61 3.22
CA ILE A 159 7.75 14.14 4.15
C ILE A 159 7.42 12.72 4.64
N PHE A 160 6.17 12.49 5.09
CA PHE A 160 5.72 11.19 5.58
C PHE A 160 5.88 10.09 4.53
N LYS A 161 5.43 10.33 3.31
CA LYS A 161 5.55 9.35 2.21
C LYS A 161 7.00 9.12 1.80
N SER A 162 7.82 10.18 1.76
CA SER A 162 9.25 10.07 1.46
C SER A 162 9.98 9.20 2.48
N PHE A 163 9.77 9.42 3.78
CA PHE A 163 10.33 8.57 4.83
C PHE A 163 9.83 7.12 4.76
N SER A 164 8.53 6.93 4.51
CA SER A 164 7.93 5.60 4.37
C SER A 164 8.57 4.80 3.24
N ASP A 165 8.75 5.42 2.08
CA ASP A 165 9.36 4.79 0.91
C ASP A 165 10.85 4.49 1.14
N ILE A 166 11.62 5.43 1.70
CA ILE A 166 13.05 5.22 1.97
C ILE A 166 13.24 4.08 2.98
N LEU A 167 12.46 4.04 4.07
CA LEU A 167 12.53 2.95 5.04
C LEU A 167 12.25 1.59 4.39
N SER A 168 11.27 1.51 3.52
CA SER A 168 10.92 0.30 2.77
C SER A 168 12.04 -0.13 1.80
N LEU A 169 12.57 0.83 1.03
CA LEU A 169 13.65 0.59 0.06
C LEU A 169 14.94 0.14 0.73
N VAL A 170 15.36 0.84 1.78
CA VAL A 170 16.61 0.55 2.50
C VAL A 170 16.54 -0.78 3.25
N SER A 171 15.41 -1.08 3.90
CA SER A 171 15.23 -2.37 4.59
C SER A 171 15.04 -3.54 3.62
N GLY A 172 14.54 -3.26 2.40
CA GLY A 172 14.14 -4.28 1.43
C GLY A 172 12.79 -4.94 1.76
N THR A 173 11.96 -4.29 2.59
CA THR A 173 10.61 -4.78 2.91
C THR A 173 9.58 -4.31 1.88
N TYR A 174 8.60 -5.17 1.59
CA TYR A 174 7.54 -4.83 0.64
C TYR A 174 6.59 -3.75 1.19
N TYR A 175 6.29 -3.80 2.48
CA TYR A 175 5.42 -2.84 3.14
C TYR A 175 6.22 -1.89 4.02
N PRO A 176 5.94 -0.59 3.97
CA PRO A 176 6.53 0.36 4.91
C PRO A 176 6.03 0.08 6.34
N PRO A 177 6.74 0.60 7.36
CA PRO A 177 6.27 0.55 8.74
C PRO A 177 4.90 1.24 8.90
N ARG A 178 4.16 0.88 9.95
CA ARG A 178 2.83 1.49 10.24
C ARG A 178 2.94 3.01 10.34
N SER A 179 1.99 3.72 9.72
CA SER A 179 1.97 5.20 9.60
C SER A 179 2.24 5.91 10.93
N LYS A 180 1.57 5.51 12.02
CA LYS A 180 1.77 6.09 13.35
C LYS A 180 3.24 6.01 13.81
N LYS A 181 3.94 4.91 13.51
CA LYS A 181 5.37 4.76 13.87
C LYS A 181 6.27 5.66 13.03
N VAL A 182 5.97 5.83 11.73
CA VAL A 182 6.72 6.73 10.84
C VAL A 182 6.52 8.19 11.25
N ILE A 183 5.29 8.61 11.54
CA ILE A 183 4.97 9.96 12.02
C ILE A 183 5.71 10.24 13.33
N ASN A 184 5.68 9.32 14.28
CA ASN A 184 6.40 9.47 15.55
C ASN A 184 7.91 9.57 15.34
N LEU A 185 8.48 8.80 14.41
CA LEU A 185 9.90 8.91 14.05
C LEU A 185 10.20 10.30 13.47
N ILE A 186 9.44 10.79 12.52
CA ILE A 186 9.60 12.12 11.90
C ILE A 186 9.57 13.21 12.98
N ASN A 187 8.59 13.17 13.91
CA ASN A 187 8.47 14.14 14.99
C ASN A 187 9.67 14.10 15.96
N ARG A 188 10.24 12.91 16.18
CA ARG A 188 11.47 12.76 17.00
C ARG A 188 12.69 13.31 16.26
N VAL A 189 12.85 13.01 14.98
CA VAL A 189 13.97 13.46 14.14
C VAL A 189 14.04 14.97 14.04
N LYS A 190 12.89 15.67 14.05
CA LYS A 190 12.82 17.13 14.08
C LYS A 190 13.39 17.75 15.36
N LYS A 191 13.38 17.03 16.48
CA LYS A 191 13.89 17.55 17.77
C LYS A 191 15.41 17.69 17.75
N SER A 192 15.93 18.74 18.42
CA SER A 192 17.38 19.00 18.54
C SER A 192 18.15 17.85 19.20
N LYS A 193 17.57 17.27 20.26
CA LYS A 193 18.16 16.17 21.06
C LYS A 193 18.11 14.78 20.37
N PHE A 194 17.54 14.66 19.15
CA PHE A 194 17.50 13.36 18.46
C PHE A 194 18.91 12.98 18.00
N THR A 195 19.34 11.78 18.31
CA THR A 195 20.60 11.18 17.87
C THR A 195 20.36 9.98 16.96
N LYS A 196 19.66 8.96 17.46
CA LYS A 196 19.49 7.66 16.79
C LYS A 196 18.17 6.99 17.15
N SER A 197 17.61 6.21 16.22
CA SER A 197 16.44 5.34 16.46
C SER A 197 16.39 4.21 15.43
N THR A 198 15.66 3.12 15.75
CA THR A 198 15.42 2.02 14.80
C THR A 198 13.95 2.00 14.41
N LEU A 199 13.66 1.71 13.13
CA LEU A 199 12.30 1.51 12.64
C LEU A 199 12.31 0.68 11.36
N GLY A 200 11.49 -0.39 11.32
CA GLY A 200 11.24 -1.16 10.10
C GLY A 200 12.48 -1.85 9.52
N GLY A 201 13.42 -2.29 10.36
CA GLY A 201 14.69 -2.89 9.91
C GLY A 201 15.71 -1.87 9.42
N CYS A 202 15.50 -0.59 9.76
CA CYS A 202 16.44 0.49 9.50
C CYS A 202 16.89 1.15 10.78
N ILE A 203 18.14 1.63 10.77
CA ILE A 203 18.71 2.55 11.72
C ILE A 203 18.62 3.95 11.13
N VAL A 204 18.08 4.90 11.89
CA VAL A 204 17.94 6.31 11.51
C VAL A 204 18.79 7.14 12.45
N GLU A 205 19.78 7.85 11.92
CA GLU A 205 20.75 8.64 12.69
C GLU A 205 20.78 10.09 12.19
N LYS A 206 20.96 11.03 13.11
CA LYS A 206 21.19 12.44 12.79
C LYS A 206 22.68 12.66 12.50
N LYS A 207 23.00 13.22 11.33
CA LYS A 207 24.38 13.54 10.89
C LYS A 207 24.42 14.99 10.40
N ASN A 208 24.84 15.93 11.23
CA ASN A 208 24.88 17.38 10.91
C ASN A 208 23.58 17.85 10.20
N ASN A 209 23.68 18.22 8.93
CA ASN A 209 22.55 18.68 8.09
C ASN A 209 21.78 17.54 7.42
N PHE A 210 22.14 16.29 7.68
CA PHE A 210 21.53 15.12 7.07
C PHE A 210 20.94 14.18 8.11
N ILE A 211 20.08 13.30 7.63
CA ILE A 211 19.58 12.11 8.32
C ILE A 211 20.07 10.91 7.53
N LEU A 212 20.84 10.06 8.16
CA LEU A 212 21.29 8.78 7.59
C LEU A 212 20.26 7.71 7.93
N ILE A 213 19.74 7.05 6.92
CA ILE A 213 18.93 5.83 7.04
C ILE A 213 19.74 4.68 6.49
N SER A 214 20.06 3.70 7.32
CA SER A 214 20.82 2.51 6.95
C SER A 214 20.08 1.24 7.36
N LYS A 215 20.28 0.16 6.59
CA LYS A 215 19.72 -1.15 6.93
C LYS A 215 20.32 -1.66 8.24
N GLU A 216 19.48 -2.17 9.13
CA GLU A 216 19.91 -2.82 10.36
C GLU A 216 20.58 -4.16 10.02
N SER A 217 21.85 -4.33 10.45
CA SER A 217 22.54 -5.60 10.36
C SER A 217 21.91 -6.58 11.35
N LYS A 218 21.48 -7.74 10.89
CA LYS A 218 21.10 -8.83 11.81
C LYS A 218 22.32 -9.23 12.61
N ILE A 219 22.32 -8.98 13.91
CA ILE A 219 23.29 -9.57 14.82
C ILE A 219 23.10 -11.09 14.69
N LYS A 220 24.07 -11.80 14.14
CA LYS A 220 24.11 -13.27 14.25
C LYS A 220 24.12 -13.56 15.74
N LYS A 221 23.06 -14.17 16.28
CA LYS A 221 23.10 -14.77 17.58
C LYS A 221 24.20 -15.82 17.51
N MET A 222 25.33 -15.58 18.16
CA MET A 222 26.31 -16.64 18.43
C MET A 222 25.56 -17.67 19.26
N SER A 223 25.37 -18.85 18.69
CA SER A 223 24.90 -20.01 19.44
C SER A 223 26.05 -20.39 20.40
N TYR A 224 25.85 -20.10 21.67
CA TYR A 224 26.71 -20.63 22.73
C TYR A 224 26.47 -22.14 22.74
N GLN A 225 27.45 -22.91 22.27
CA GLN A 225 27.51 -24.35 22.54
C GLN A 225 28.25 -24.50 23.86
N PRO A 226 27.62 -25.00 24.93
CA PRO A 226 28.35 -25.40 26.13
C PRO A 226 29.24 -26.60 25.78
N GLN A 227 30.51 -26.44 25.98
CA GLN A 227 31.45 -27.58 25.93
C GLN A 227 31.02 -28.57 27.01
N LYS A 228 30.87 -29.85 26.61
CA LYS A 228 30.71 -30.99 27.50
C LYS A 228 32.06 -31.39 28.08
#